data_4fd39df048ae146a2eaa564ad80c96d3
#
_entry.id   4fd39df048ae146a2eaa564ad80c96d3
#
_cell.length_a   1.000
_cell.length_b   1.000
_cell.length_c   1.000
_cell.angle_alpha   90.00
_cell.angle_beta   90.00
_cell.angle_gamma   90.00
#
_symmetry.space_group_name_H-M   'P 1'
#
loop_
_entity.id
_entity.type
_entity.pdbx_description
1 polymer ?
#
loop_
_entity_poly.entity_id
_entity_poly.type
_entity_poly.pdbx_seq_one_letter_code
_entity_poly.pdbx_strand_id
1 'polypeptide(L)'
;VALPVFLEASLGWGFWEIGGFLGLWVIGYGIVQGTAPGLRRLWGQRESPGASAVQFWSAVLTAIPALIAIALLREVDVAVAIVGGLAAFGVVFAMNSSIHSYMVLAYTDEENVSLNVGFYYMANAAGRLVGTLLSGAVFLIGGTPSSGMQACLWTSSLLVFLSWFTSLRLPAVRRSAA
;
A
#
# COMPACT_ATOMS: atom_id res chain seq x y z
N VAL A 1 -2.71 13.19 -4.83
CA VAL A 1 -3.60 14.31 -5.23
C VAL A 1 -4.56 14.64 -4.09
N ALA A 2 -5.38 13.71 -3.64
CA ALA A 2 -6.40 13.96 -2.60
C ALA A 2 -5.82 14.35 -1.24
N LEU A 3 -4.78 13.64 -0.77
CA LEU A 3 -4.24 13.80 0.59
C LEU A 3 -3.69 15.22 0.88
N PRO A 4 -2.87 15.85 0.03
CA PRO A 4 -2.42 17.22 0.27
C PRO A 4 -3.56 18.22 0.42
N VAL A 5 -4.55 18.16 -0.46
CA VAL A 5 -5.73 19.04 -0.42
C VAL A 5 -6.54 18.83 0.86
N PHE A 6 -6.69 17.58 1.30
CA PHE A 6 -7.38 17.27 2.54
C PHE A 6 -6.61 17.76 3.77
N LEU A 7 -5.30 17.60 3.83
CA LEU A 7 -4.46 18.07 4.95
C LEU A 7 -4.49 19.59 5.09
N GLU A 8 -4.41 20.30 3.96
CA GLU A 8 -4.55 21.76 3.93
C GLU A 8 -5.93 22.19 4.45
N ALA A 9 -7.00 21.61 3.91
CA ALA A 9 -8.37 21.98 4.27
C ALA A 9 -8.78 21.60 5.71
N SER A 10 -8.26 20.48 6.24
CA SER A 10 -8.71 19.92 7.52
C SER A 10 -7.77 20.26 8.69
N LEU A 11 -6.47 20.40 8.45
CA LEU A 11 -5.46 20.69 9.46
C LEU A 11 -4.82 22.08 9.31
N GLY A 12 -5.12 22.79 8.22
CA GLY A 12 -4.50 24.08 7.91
C GLY A 12 -3.00 23.98 7.60
N TRP A 13 -2.50 22.79 7.21
CA TRP A 13 -1.09 22.58 6.93
C TRP A 13 -0.68 23.31 5.65
N GLY A 14 0.43 24.03 5.73
CA GLY A 14 1.03 24.69 4.58
C GLY A 14 1.88 23.74 3.73
N PHE A 15 2.38 24.28 2.63
CA PHE A 15 3.20 23.54 1.65
C PHE A 15 4.37 22.77 2.29
N TRP A 16 5.11 23.42 3.20
CA TRP A 16 6.28 22.80 3.83
C TRP A 16 5.94 21.70 4.83
N GLU A 17 4.83 21.82 5.54
CA GLU A 17 4.37 20.81 6.50
C GLU A 17 3.89 19.56 5.76
N ILE A 18 3.09 19.74 4.70
CA ILE A 18 2.62 18.64 3.84
C ILE A 18 3.81 17.97 3.13
N GLY A 19 4.71 18.77 2.54
CA GLY A 19 5.90 18.27 1.85
C GLY A 19 6.84 17.50 2.79
N GLY A 20 7.08 18.05 3.99
CA GLY A 20 7.89 17.42 5.03
C GLY A 20 7.29 16.10 5.51
N PHE A 21 5.99 16.08 5.79
CA PHE A 21 5.28 14.87 6.19
C PHE A 21 5.37 13.77 5.12
N LEU A 22 5.05 14.09 3.87
CA LEU A 22 5.09 13.13 2.77
C LEU A 22 6.52 12.65 2.49
N GLY A 23 7.50 13.55 2.57
CA GLY A 23 8.92 13.21 2.42
C GLY A 23 9.40 12.25 3.50
N LEU A 24 9.10 12.54 4.77
CA LEU A 24 9.42 11.64 5.89
C LEU A 24 8.70 10.31 5.78
N TRP A 25 7.44 10.32 5.33
CA TRP A 25 6.67 9.09 5.11
C TRP A 25 7.34 8.20 4.04
N VAL A 26 7.75 8.77 2.91
CA VAL A 26 8.43 8.03 1.83
C VAL A 26 9.77 7.47 2.29
N ILE A 27 10.55 8.27 3.05
CA ILE A 27 11.83 7.82 3.62
C ILE A 27 11.61 6.67 4.61
N GLY A 28 10.66 6.83 5.53
CA GLY A 28 10.29 5.78 6.50
C GLY A 28 9.83 4.48 5.81
N TYR A 29 8.96 4.61 4.81
CA TYR A 29 8.55 3.50 3.97
C TYR A 29 9.75 2.79 3.31
N GLY A 30 10.67 3.55 2.73
CA GLY A 30 11.88 3.01 2.08
C GLY A 30 12.78 2.25 3.05
N ILE A 31 12.96 2.77 4.28
CA ILE A 31 13.74 2.10 5.34
C ILE A 31 13.07 0.77 5.71
N VAL A 32 11.76 0.78 5.98
CA VAL A 32 11.03 -0.46 6.33
C VAL A 32 11.11 -1.48 5.20
N GLN A 33 10.92 -1.05 3.94
CA GLN A 33 11.00 -1.94 2.78
C GLN A 33 12.40 -2.55 2.62
N GLY A 34 13.45 -1.76 2.79
CA GLY A 34 14.83 -2.24 2.69
C GLY A 34 15.23 -3.20 3.83
N THR A 35 14.65 -3.01 5.02
CA THR A 35 14.91 -3.87 6.19
C THR A 35 13.93 -5.04 6.33
N ALA A 36 12.87 -5.09 5.53
CA ALA A 36 11.82 -6.11 5.61
C ALA A 36 12.32 -7.57 5.63
N PRO A 37 13.33 -7.99 4.84
CA PRO A 37 13.87 -9.34 4.91
C PRO A 37 14.49 -9.67 6.28
N GLY A 38 15.17 -8.69 6.89
CA GLY A 38 15.75 -8.81 8.24
C GLY A 38 14.67 -8.90 9.32
N LEU A 39 13.64 -8.03 9.25
CA LEU A 39 12.52 -8.03 10.18
C LEU A 39 11.76 -9.36 10.18
N ARG A 40 11.55 -9.95 9.00
CA ARG A 40 10.90 -11.27 8.89
C ARG A 40 11.71 -12.37 9.59
N ARG A 41 13.03 -12.34 9.47
CA ARG A 41 13.92 -13.29 10.17
C ARG A 41 13.84 -13.14 11.69
N LEU A 42 13.79 -11.90 12.19
CA LEU A 42 13.61 -11.60 13.61
C LEU A 42 12.28 -12.11 14.16
N TRP A 43 11.21 -12.10 13.34
CA TRP A 43 9.90 -12.65 13.71
C TRP A 43 9.79 -14.17 13.51
N GLY A 44 10.93 -14.86 13.35
CA GLY A 44 11.00 -16.31 13.20
C GLY A 44 10.59 -16.83 11.83
N GLN A 45 10.28 -15.95 10.88
CA GLN A 45 9.95 -16.33 9.50
C GLN A 45 11.23 -16.53 8.68
N ARG A 46 11.89 -17.64 8.90
CA ARG A 46 13.15 -17.99 8.20
C ARG A 46 12.93 -18.55 6.81
N GLU A 47 11.74 -19.04 6.53
CA GLU A 47 11.38 -19.57 5.21
C GLU A 47 11.11 -18.46 4.20
N SER A 48 11.36 -18.77 2.91
CA SER A 48 11.01 -17.89 1.80
C SER A 48 9.51 -17.59 1.79
N PRO A 49 9.09 -16.33 1.52
CA PRO A 49 7.68 -15.99 1.47
C PRO A 49 6.97 -16.79 0.38
N GLY A 50 5.82 -17.32 0.71
CA GLY A 50 4.92 -18.00 -0.21
C GLY A 50 3.62 -17.22 -0.44
N ALA A 51 2.69 -17.83 -1.17
CA ALA A 51 1.36 -17.24 -1.45
C ALA A 51 0.62 -16.83 -0.17
N SER A 52 0.72 -17.61 0.90
CA SER A 52 0.09 -17.29 2.20
C SER A 52 0.58 -15.98 2.81
N ALA A 53 1.86 -15.64 2.63
CA ALA A 53 2.40 -14.38 3.10
C ALA A 53 1.82 -13.20 2.32
N VAL A 54 1.69 -13.33 0.98
CA VAL A 54 1.01 -12.33 0.14
C VAL A 54 -0.43 -12.13 0.59
N GLN A 55 -1.17 -13.21 0.77
CA GLN A 55 -2.57 -13.19 1.20
C GLN A 55 -2.74 -12.51 2.55
N PHE A 56 -1.91 -12.86 3.54
CA PHE A 56 -1.96 -12.26 4.87
C PHE A 56 -1.70 -10.75 4.82
N TRP A 57 -0.59 -10.33 4.23
CA TRP A 57 -0.21 -8.91 4.21
C TRP A 57 -1.15 -8.06 3.36
N SER A 58 -1.69 -8.59 2.25
CA SER A 58 -2.71 -7.91 1.46
C SER A 58 -4.04 -7.78 2.21
N ALA A 59 -4.44 -8.79 2.98
CA ALA A 59 -5.65 -8.72 3.84
C ALA A 59 -5.50 -7.62 4.91
N VAL A 60 -4.35 -7.59 5.61
CA VAL A 60 -4.05 -6.55 6.60
C VAL A 60 -4.05 -5.17 5.94
N LEU A 61 -3.43 -5.05 4.76
CA LEU A 61 -3.38 -3.80 4.00
C LEU A 61 -4.77 -3.30 3.59
N THR A 62 -5.70 -4.20 3.29
CA THR A 62 -7.10 -3.86 2.97
C THR A 62 -7.80 -3.19 4.14
N ALA A 63 -7.54 -3.63 5.36
CA ALA A 63 -8.22 -3.12 6.55
C ALA A 63 -7.81 -1.67 6.91
N ILE A 64 -6.58 -1.26 6.62
CA ILE A 64 -6.06 0.03 7.12
C ILE A 64 -6.81 1.23 6.55
N PRO A 65 -7.02 1.39 5.22
CA PRO A 65 -7.78 2.52 4.70
C PRO A 65 -9.22 2.54 5.22
N ALA A 66 -9.85 1.37 5.39
CA ALA A 66 -11.19 1.27 5.97
C ALA A 66 -11.20 1.73 7.44
N LEU A 67 -10.20 1.34 8.24
CA LEU A 67 -10.08 1.78 9.62
C LEU A 67 -9.85 3.28 9.74
N ILE A 68 -9.03 3.88 8.86
CA ILE A 68 -8.87 5.33 8.80
C ILE A 68 -10.21 6.00 8.46
N ALA A 69 -10.93 5.48 7.46
CA ALA A 69 -12.24 6.01 7.08
C ALA A 69 -13.24 5.95 8.26
N ILE A 70 -13.28 4.81 8.98
CA ILE A 70 -14.14 4.64 10.15
C ILE A 70 -13.71 5.59 11.28
N ALA A 71 -12.41 5.76 11.53
CA ALA A 71 -11.91 6.68 12.56
C ALA A 71 -12.37 8.12 12.27
N LEU A 72 -12.27 8.57 11.03
CA LEU A 72 -12.77 9.88 10.61
C LEU A 72 -14.30 10.01 10.76
N LEU A 73 -15.06 8.96 10.45
CA LEU A 73 -16.53 8.93 10.66
C LEU A 73 -16.92 8.95 12.14
N ARG A 74 -16.05 8.48 13.02
CA ARG A 74 -16.23 8.49 14.48
C ARG A 74 -15.68 9.75 15.14
N GLU A 75 -15.37 10.77 14.35
CA GLU A 75 -14.85 12.07 14.81
C GLU A 75 -13.56 11.97 15.64
N VAL A 76 -12.77 10.91 15.39
CA VAL A 76 -11.40 10.83 15.93
C VAL A 76 -10.60 11.99 15.36
N ASP A 77 -9.70 12.55 16.18
CA ASP A 77 -8.83 13.64 15.75
C ASP A 77 -8.19 13.34 14.38
N VAL A 78 -8.33 14.28 13.44
CA VAL A 78 -7.94 14.10 12.04
C VAL A 78 -6.44 13.83 11.91
N ALA A 79 -5.60 14.54 12.70
CA ALA A 79 -4.16 14.34 12.64
C ALA A 79 -3.79 12.93 13.13
N VAL A 80 -4.39 12.48 14.23
CA VAL A 80 -4.17 11.12 14.78
C VAL A 80 -4.62 10.06 13.79
N ALA A 81 -5.83 10.18 13.23
CA ALA A 81 -6.38 9.20 12.28
C ALA A 81 -5.54 9.12 11.00
N ILE A 82 -5.18 10.26 10.41
CA ILE A 82 -4.44 10.29 9.14
C ILE A 82 -2.96 9.96 9.34
N VAL A 83 -2.27 10.64 10.27
CA VAL A 83 -0.82 10.44 10.46
C VAL A 83 -0.56 9.04 10.99
N GLY A 84 -1.28 8.61 12.03
CA GLY A 84 -1.16 7.27 12.60
C GLY A 84 -1.57 6.18 11.63
N GLY A 85 -2.68 6.37 10.92
CA GLY A 85 -3.16 5.43 9.91
C GLY A 85 -2.22 5.29 8.72
N LEU A 86 -1.67 6.41 8.21
CA LEU A 86 -0.69 6.37 7.12
C LEU A 86 0.66 5.81 7.56
N ALA A 87 1.08 6.02 8.82
CA ALA A 87 2.27 5.36 9.35
C ALA A 87 2.08 3.83 9.37
N ALA A 88 0.96 3.35 9.89
CA ALA A 88 0.62 1.93 9.89
C ALA A 88 0.53 1.38 8.43
N PHE A 89 -0.15 2.12 7.54
CA PHE A 89 -0.22 1.78 6.12
C PHE A 89 1.16 1.67 5.49
N GLY A 90 2.06 2.63 5.77
CA GLY A 90 3.41 2.64 5.23
C GLY A 90 4.21 1.40 5.61
N VAL A 91 4.14 0.98 6.88
CA VAL A 91 4.82 -0.24 7.37
C VAL A 91 4.27 -1.49 6.69
N VAL A 92 2.94 -1.67 6.70
CA VAL A 92 2.30 -2.85 6.11
C VAL A 92 2.50 -2.89 4.59
N PHE A 93 2.39 -1.74 3.92
CA PHE A 93 2.62 -1.63 2.49
C PHE A 93 4.07 -1.94 2.12
N ALA A 94 5.05 -1.51 2.92
CA ALA A 94 6.46 -1.82 2.72
C ALA A 94 6.74 -3.33 2.83
N MET A 95 6.16 -3.99 3.83
CA MET A 95 6.24 -5.44 3.99
C MET A 95 5.61 -6.18 2.82
N ASN A 96 4.39 -5.79 2.44
CA ASN A 96 3.67 -6.37 1.30
C ASN A 96 4.43 -6.17 -0.02
N SER A 97 4.96 -4.98 -0.27
CA SER A 97 5.75 -4.66 -1.46
C SER A 97 7.05 -5.47 -1.55
N SER A 98 7.74 -5.65 -0.43
CA SER A 98 8.94 -6.50 -0.37
C SER A 98 8.63 -7.96 -0.72
N ILE A 99 7.52 -8.50 -0.22
CA ILE A 99 7.06 -9.86 -0.52
C ILE A 99 6.70 -9.99 -2.01
N HIS A 100 5.95 -9.04 -2.57
CA HIS A 100 5.60 -9.06 -3.98
C HIS A 100 6.83 -9.02 -4.89
N SER A 101 7.81 -8.18 -4.59
CA SER A 101 9.07 -8.13 -5.35
C SER A 101 9.81 -9.47 -5.34
N TYR A 102 9.82 -10.17 -4.19
CA TYR A 102 10.36 -11.53 -4.12
C TYR A 102 9.55 -12.54 -4.96
N MET A 103 8.21 -12.48 -4.86
CA MET A 103 7.33 -13.43 -5.57
C MET A 103 7.45 -13.33 -7.08
N VAL A 104 7.68 -12.12 -7.63
CA VAL A 104 7.93 -11.96 -9.07
C VAL A 104 9.11 -12.82 -9.53
N LEU A 105 10.20 -12.84 -8.77
CA LEU A 105 11.36 -13.68 -9.08
C LEU A 105 11.07 -15.17 -8.83
N ALA A 106 10.34 -15.49 -7.77
CA ALA A 106 10.04 -16.87 -7.38
C ALA A 106 9.08 -17.60 -8.34
N TYR A 107 8.25 -16.85 -9.10
CA TYR A 107 7.35 -17.42 -10.11
C TYR A 107 7.90 -17.34 -11.54
N THR A 108 9.11 -16.83 -11.70
CA THR A 108 9.70 -16.62 -13.02
C THR A 108 10.70 -17.72 -13.33
N ASP A 109 10.63 -18.27 -14.57
CA ASP A 109 11.64 -19.18 -15.11
C ASP A 109 12.92 -18.41 -15.43
N GLU A 110 14.09 -19.03 -15.27
CA GLU A 110 15.41 -18.40 -15.46
C GLU A 110 15.58 -17.73 -16.81
N GLU A 111 15.00 -18.30 -17.87
CA GLU A 111 15.07 -17.76 -19.24
C GLU A 111 14.28 -16.47 -19.44
N ASN A 112 13.25 -16.21 -18.64
CA ASN A 112 12.31 -15.11 -18.82
C ASN A 112 12.34 -14.04 -17.72
N VAL A 113 13.35 -14.03 -16.85
CA VAL A 113 13.43 -13.11 -15.69
C VAL A 113 13.28 -11.65 -16.11
N SER A 114 14.06 -11.21 -17.12
CA SER A 114 14.04 -9.79 -17.55
C SER A 114 12.68 -9.39 -18.10
N LEU A 115 12.02 -10.27 -18.85
CA LEU A 115 10.71 -10.03 -19.45
C LEU A 115 9.63 -9.90 -18.37
N ASN A 116 9.58 -10.84 -17.42
CA ASN A 116 8.57 -10.88 -16.38
C ASN A 116 8.74 -9.72 -15.37
N VAL A 117 9.97 -9.38 -15.03
CA VAL A 117 10.29 -8.19 -14.22
C VAL A 117 9.88 -6.91 -14.96
N GLY A 118 10.12 -6.83 -16.27
CA GLY A 118 9.67 -5.73 -17.10
C GLY A 118 8.15 -5.55 -17.10
N PHE A 119 7.39 -6.63 -17.27
CA PHE A 119 5.92 -6.61 -17.17
C PHE A 119 5.43 -6.20 -15.78
N TYR A 120 6.07 -6.67 -14.71
CA TYR A 120 5.73 -6.25 -13.35
C TYR A 120 5.91 -4.75 -13.15
N TYR A 121 7.04 -4.17 -13.57
CA TYR A 121 7.27 -2.74 -13.45
C TYR A 121 6.33 -1.91 -14.35
N MET A 122 6.01 -2.40 -15.53
CA MET A 122 5.04 -1.77 -16.42
C MET A 122 3.64 -1.74 -15.77
N ALA A 123 3.19 -2.87 -15.22
CA ALA A 123 1.91 -2.95 -14.51
C ALA A 123 1.89 -2.03 -13.27
N ASN A 124 3.00 -1.94 -12.54
CA ASN A 124 3.14 -1.05 -11.38
C ASN A 124 3.04 0.42 -11.82
N ALA A 125 3.72 0.82 -12.89
CA ALA A 125 3.66 2.18 -13.43
C ALA A 125 2.24 2.54 -13.92
N ALA A 126 1.59 1.63 -14.65
CA ALA A 126 0.20 1.79 -15.10
C ALA A 126 -0.76 1.92 -13.91
N GLY A 127 -0.60 1.08 -12.88
CA GLY A 127 -1.38 1.14 -11.65
C GLY A 127 -1.23 2.48 -10.90
N ARG A 128 -0.02 3.03 -10.86
CA ARG A 128 0.23 4.36 -10.28
C ARG A 128 -0.46 5.47 -11.06
N LEU A 129 -0.41 5.42 -12.38
CA LEU A 129 -1.09 6.40 -13.24
C LEU A 129 -2.60 6.35 -13.01
N VAL A 130 -3.20 5.17 -13.15
CA VAL A 130 -4.64 4.97 -12.94
C VAL A 130 -5.05 5.35 -11.53
N GLY A 131 -4.29 4.94 -10.51
CA GLY A 131 -4.56 5.28 -9.11
C GLY A 131 -4.52 6.79 -8.84
N THR A 132 -3.57 7.51 -9.45
CA THR A 132 -3.47 8.98 -9.32
C THR A 132 -4.68 9.67 -9.94
N LEU A 133 -5.08 9.28 -11.15
CA LEU A 133 -6.25 9.83 -11.84
C LEU A 133 -7.55 9.51 -11.08
N LEU A 134 -7.69 8.26 -10.66
CA LEU A 134 -8.85 7.80 -9.89
C LEU A 134 -8.97 8.52 -8.55
N SER A 135 -7.85 8.70 -7.83
CA SER A 135 -7.82 9.46 -6.57
C SER A 135 -8.32 10.88 -6.76
N GLY A 136 -7.90 11.57 -7.83
CA GLY A 136 -8.39 12.92 -8.14
C GLY A 136 -9.88 12.93 -8.46
N ALA A 137 -10.33 12.03 -9.33
CA ALA A 137 -11.74 11.94 -9.74
C ALA A 137 -12.68 11.62 -8.57
N VAL A 138 -12.33 10.60 -7.78
CA VAL A 138 -13.12 10.17 -6.61
C VAL A 138 -13.18 11.27 -5.54
N PHE A 139 -12.06 11.97 -5.32
CA PHE A 139 -12.03 13.08 -4.38
C PHE A 139 -12.96 14.21 -4.79
N LEU A 140 -12.97 14.57 -6.09
CA LEU A 140 -13.87 15.62 -6.63
C LEU A 140 -15.36 15.23 -6.55
N ILE A 141 -15.68 13.96 -6.82
CA ILE A 141 -17.07 13.46 -6.73
C ILE A 141 -17.60 13.58 -5.28
N GLY A 142 -16.74 13.48 -4.27
CA GLY A 142 -17.14 13.66 -2.88
C GLY A 142 -17.64 15.06 -2.53
N GLY A 143 -17.34 16.08 -3.31
CA GLY A 143 -17.85 17.44 -3.21
C GLY A 143 -17.23 18.29 -2.08
N THR A 144 -16.91 17.70 -0.94
CA THR A 144 -16.20 18.36 0.17
C THR A 144 -14.88 17.63 0.46
N PRO A 145 -13.88 18.30 1.06
CA PRO A 145 -12.62 17.65 1.41
C PRO A 145 -12.80 16.39 2.28
N SER A 146 -13.70 16.43 3.26
CA SER A 146 -13.98 15.28 4.12
C SER A 146 -14.65 14.14 3.37
N SER A 147 -15.72 14.40 2.62
CA SER A 147 -16.40 13.37 1.84
C SER A 147 -15.53 12.83 0.71
N GLY A 148 -14.71 13.68 0.08
CA GLY A 148 -13.74 13.27 -0.94
C GLY A 148 -12.67 12.34 -0.38
N MET A 149 -12.13 12.65 0.81
CA MET A 149 -11.16 11.76 1.48
C MET A 149 -11.81 10.45 1.88
N GLN A 150 -13.03 10.47 2.44
CA GLN A 150 -13.79 9.26 2.74
C GLN A 150 -13.97 8.37 1.51
N ALA A 151 -14.39 8.95 0.39
CA ALA A 151 -14.57 8.22 -0.87
C ALA A 151 -13.23 7.62 -1.35
N CYS A 152 -12.11 8.34 -1.25
CA CYS A 152 -10.80 7.83 -1.60
C CYS A 152 -10.36 6.66 -0.71
N LEU A 153 -10.59 6.74 0.60
CA LEU A 153 -10.22 5.69 1.55
C LEU A 153 -11.02 4.40 1.30
N TRP A 154 -12.35 4.51 1.11
CA TRP A 154 -13.18 3.35 0.78
C TRP A 154 -12.83 2.75 -0.59
N THR A 155 -12.58 3.58 -1.60
CA THR A 155 -12.12 3.12 -2.92
C THR A 155 -10.78 2.42 -2.82
N SER A 156 -9.83 2.95 -2.03
CA SER A 156 -8.54 2.32 -1.79
C SER A 156 -8.69 0.96 -1.11
N SER A 157 -9.53 0.86 -0.07
CA SER A 157 -9.82 -0.41 0.60
C SER A 157 -10.42 -1.44 -0.38
N LEU A 158 -11.37 -1.02 -1.22
CA LEU A 158 -11.97 -1.89 -2.24
C LEU A 158 -10.94 -2.40 -3.25
N LEU A 159 -10.07 -1.53 -3.77
CA LEU A 159 -9.04 -1.93 -4.75
C LEU A 159 -8.03 -2.90 -4.15
N VAL A 160 -7.59 -2.66 -2.90
CA VAL A 160 -6.69 -3.58 -2.20
C VAL A 160 -7.41 -4.90 -1.88
N PHE A 161 -8.70 -4.86 -1.51
CA PHE A 161 -9.51 -6.07 -1.34
C PHE A 161 -9.59 -6.90 -2.62
N LEU A 162 -9.82 -6.27 -3.78
CA LEU A 162 -9.81 -6.97 -5.06
C LEU A 162 -8.45 -7.59 -5.37
N SER A 163 -7.35 -6.89 -5.04
CA SER A 163 -6.00 -7.44 -5.15
C SER A 163 -5.79 -8.64 -4.22
N TRP A 164 -6.23 -8.53 -2.96
CA TRP A 164 -6.22 -9.66 -2.03
C TRP A 164 -7.03 -10.85 -2.55
N PHE A 165 -8.24 -10.61 -3.04
CA PHE A 165 -9.12 -11.65 -3.58
C PHE A 165 -8.48 -12.39 -4.77
N THR A 166 -7.80 -11.66 -5.67
CA THR A 166 -7.05 -12.28 -6.78
C THR A 166 -5.86 -13.10 -6.28
N SER A 167 -5.22 -12.68 -5.20
CA SER A 167 -4.09 -13.40 -4.61
C SER A 167 -4.46 -14.79 -4.06
N LEU A 168 -5.73 -15.02 -3.75
CA LEU A 168 -6.23 -16.34 -3.29
C LEU A 168 -6.07 -17.43 -4.36
N ARG A 169 -5.90 -17.03 -5.63
CA ARG A 169 -5.68 -17.95 -6.77
C ARG A 169 -4.21 -18.22 -7.05
N LEU A 170 -3.29 -17.64 -6.28
CA LEU A 170 -1.87 -17.87 -6.48
C LEU A 170 -1.51 -19.33 -6.19
N PRO A 171 -0.85 -20.03 -7.13
CA PRO A 171 -0.36 -21.39 -6.89
C PRO A 171 0.73 -21.40 -5.83
N ALA A 172 0.97 -22.54 -5.21
CA ALA A 172 2.13 -22.71 -4.34
C ALA A 172 3.42 -22.52 -5.15
N VAL A 173 4.38 -21.78 -4.60
CA VAL A 173 5.71 -21.63 -5.22
C VAL A 173 6.35 -23.01 -5.34
N ARG A 174 6.74 -23.42 -6.56
CA ARG A 174 7.51 -24.63 -6.76
C ARG A 174 8.87 -24.44 -6.08
N ARG A 175 9.10 -25.17 -4.99
CA ARG A 175 10.46 -25.26 -4.42
C ARG A 175 11.29 -26.01 -5.45
N SER A 176 12.27 -25.35 -6.07
CA SER A 176 13.30 -26.07 -6.81
C SER A 176 14.02 -26.94 -5.79
N ALA A 177 13.95 -28.25 -5.99
CA ALA A 177 14.75 -29.19 -5.21
C ALA A 177 16.21 -28.91 -5.56
N ALA A 178 16.93 -28.29 -4.62
CA ALA A 178 18.37 -28.15 -4.68
C ALA A 178 19.04 -29.45 -4.24
#